data_38a8f8c015d0f0b2f408dc9594c2bc4f
#
_entry.id   38a8f8c015d0f0b2f408dc9594c2bc4f
#
_cell.length_a   1.000
_cell.length_b   1.000
_cell.length_c   1.000
_cell.angle_alpha   90.00
_cell.angle_beta   90.00
_cell.angle_gamma   90.00
#
_symmetry.space_group_name_H-M   'P 1'
#
loop_
_entity.id
_entity.type
_entity.pdbx_description
1 polymer ?
#
loop_
_entity_poly.entity_id
_entity_poly.type
_entity_poly.pdbx_seq_one_letter_code
_entity_poly.pdbx_strand_id
1 'polypeptide(L)'
;MLVPQELILKAKEQIGDKAAYIIAEVLHLQEFDEKNLKALCPFHTENTPSFVWNPKNYSYHCFGCGRNFGILDLYMQQGYTYLGAVEKLFDESGIKYSFGTKNIKTKREYKYPKEETNTDRSKVEEYLALRCISKETLDYCDIRQDNHGNIVFNYYDTNDVLTMVKYRPARKLNKGEIKCWCQKGADTTPLLFNINRIDPTQPLLICEGELDCLSAIEAGFKNTVSVPFGAGNESWVEENWDFLEQFNKIIVWADAD
;
A
#
# COMPACT_ATOMS: atom_id res chain seq x y z
N MET A 1 2.81 4.46 10.79
CA MET A 1 2.11 4.63 12.10
C MET A 1 0.65 4.87 11.79
N LEU A 2 -0.25 3.95 12.18
CA LEU A 2 -1.69 4.10 11.94
C LEU A 2 -2.22 5.24 12.81
N VAL A 3 -2.76 6.26 12.18
CA VAL A 3 -3.54 7.26 12.90
C VAL A 3 -4.86 6.60 13.31
N PRO A 4 -5.24 6.61 14.60
CA PRO A 4 -6.49 6.00 15.02
C PRO A 4 -7.68 6.58 14.26
N GLN A 5 -8.44 5.76 13.57
CA GLN A 5 -9.61 6.16 12.78
C GLN A 5 -10.62 6.96 13.63
N GLU A 6 -10.73 6.62 14.90
CA GLU A 6 -11.58 7.35 15.86
C GLU A 6 -11.19 8.83 16.01
N LEU A 7 -9.88 9.14 15.98
CA LEU A 7 -9.40 10.52 16.06
C LEU A 7 -9.66 11.28 14.76
N ILE A 8 -9.51 10.62 13.61
CA ILE A 8 -9.85 11.21 12.31
C ILE A 8 -11.35 11.52 12.25
N LEU A 9 -12.18 10.59 12.69
CA LEU A 9 -13.62 10.79 12.75
C LEU A 9 -13.98 11.96 13.69
N LYS A 10 -13.39 12.00 14.87
CA LYS A 10 -13.58 13.09 15.83
C LYS A 10 -13.14 14.44 15.26
N ALA A 11 -12.06 14.48 14.51
CA ALA A 11 -11.61 15.70 13.84
C ALA A 11 -12.60 16.16 12.78
N LYS A 12 -13.11 15.23 11.98
CA LYS A 12 -14.17 15.51 11.00
C LYS A 12 -15.46 16.01 11.66
N GLU A 13 -15.85 15.42 12.80
CA GLU A 13 -17.00 15.87 13.60
C GLU A 13 -16.82 17.31 14.09
N GLN A 14 -15.64 17.66 14.58
CA GLN A 14 -15.35 19.01 15.10
C GLN A 14 -15.38 20.07 14.00
N ILE A 15 -14.92 19.76 12.80
CA ILE A 15 -15.05 20.66 11.64
C ILE A 15 -16.50 20.67 11.16
N GLY A 16 -17.18 19.52 11.19
CA GLY A 16 -18.59 19.39 10.83
C GLY A 16 -18.89 19.91 9.42
N ASP A 17 -20.02 20.60 9.30
CA ASP A 17 -20.47 21.14 8.00
C ASP A 17 -19.58 22.27 7.45
N LYS A 18 -18.66 22.84 8.26
CA LYS A 18 -17.67 23.80 7.73
C LYS A 18 -16.83 23.18 6.62
N ALA A 19 -16.56 21.86 6.70
CA ALA A 19 -15.85 21.16 5.63
C ALA A 19 -16.57 21.24 4.30
N ALA A 20 -17.92 21.21 4.29
CA ALA A 20 -18.71 21.37 3.06
C ALA A 20 -18.48 22.72 2.40
N TYR A 21 -18.48 23.80 3.18
CA TYR A 21 -18.25 25.15 2.66
C TYR A 21 -16.81 25.33 2.20
N ILE A 22 -15.83 24.83 2.93
CA ILE A 22 -14.41 24.86 2.50
C ILE A 22 -14.23 24.16 1.15
N ILE A 23 -14.81 22.97 1.00
CA ILE A 23 -14.74 22.20 -0.25
C ILE A 23 -15.45 22.96 -1.36
N ALA A 24 -16.62 23.52 -1.11
CA ALA A 24 -17.39 24.28 -2.10
C ALA A 24 -16.63 25.51 -2.59
N GLU A 25 -15.99 26.24 -1.70
CA GLU A 25 -15.19 27.42 -1.99
C GLU A 25 -13.94 27.06 -2.82
N VAL A 26 -13.16 26.08 -2.35
CA VAL A 26 -11.88 25.72 -2.99
C VAL A 26 -12.09 25.06 -4.36
N LEU A 27 -13.13 24.23 -4.52
CA LEU A 27 -13.45 23.61 -5.80
C LEU A 27 -14.31 24.50 -6.71
N HIS A 28 -14.69 25.70 -6.24
CA HIS A 28 -15.58 26.61 -6.98
C HIS A 28 -16.85 25.90 -7.46
N LEU A 29 -17.53 25.18 -6.56
CA LEU A 29 -18.70 24.37 -6.90
C LEU A 29 -19.79 25.24 -7.55
N GLN A 30 -20.25 24.84 -8.73
CA GLN A 30 -21.30 25.52 -9.48
C GLN A 30 -22.69 25.14 -8.93
N GLU A 31 -23.64 26.07 -9.00
CA GLU A 31 -25.02 25.91 -8.48
C GLU A 31 -25.06 25.43 -7.03
N PHE A 32 -24.15 25.94 -6.18
CA PHE A 32 -24.07 25.57 -4.79
C PHE A 32 -25.28 26.11 -3.99
N ASP A 33 -26.11 25.20 -3.51
CA ASP A 33 -27.21 25.46 -2.60
C ASP A 33 -26.72 25.35 -1.15
N GLU A 34 -26.49 26.50 -0.51
CA GLU A 34 -26.00 26.58 0.87
C GLU A 34 -26.96 25.96 1.90
N LYS A 35 -28.25 25.93 1.61
CA LYS A 35 -29.26 25.39 2.53
C LYS A 35 -29.25 23.87 2.55
N ASN A 36 -29.08 23.26 1.41
CA ASN A 36 -29.10 21.79 1.25
C ASN A 36 -27.70 21.21 1.05
N LEU A 37 -26.65 22.03 1.04
CA LEU A 37 -25.24 21.65 0.80
C LEU A 37 -25.11 20.73 -0.42
N LYS A 38 -25.65 21.19 -1.55
CA LYS A 38 -25.76 20.46 -2.79
C LYS A 38 -25.26 21.33 -3.95
N ALA A 39 -24.56 20.71 -4.93
CA ALA A 39 -23.99 21.41 -6.09
C ALA A 39 -23.93 20.51 -7.32
N LEU A 40 -23.54 21.10 -8.47
CA LEU A 40 -23.07 20.32 -9.60
C LEU A 40 -21.74 19.64 -9.25
N CYS A 41 -21.59 18.40 -9.68
CA CYS A 41 -20.38 17.63 -9.38
C CYS A 41 -19.17 18.17 -10.18
N PRO A 42 -18.04 18.46 -9.53
CA PRO A 42 -16.86 18.97 -10.23
C PRO A 42 -16.09 17.90 -11.01
N PHE A 43 -16.48 16.63 -10.89
CA PHE A 43 -15.74 15.48 -11.43
C PHE A 43 -16.39 14.85 -12.68
N HIS A 44 -17.56 15.27 -13.09
CA HIS A 44 -18.22 14.88 -14.33
C HIS A 44 -19.19 15.96 -14.79
N THR A 45 -19.55 15.95 -16.07
CA THR A 45 -20.48 16.91 -16.62
C THR A 45 -21.92 16.51 -16.33
N GLU A 46 -22.69 17.42 -15.73
CA GLU A 46 -24.11 17.24 -15.46
C GLU A 46 -24.83 18.60 -15.49
N ASN A 47 -26.15 18.57 -15.68
CA ASN A 47 -27.00 19.79 -15.69
C ASN A 47 -27.92 19.87 -14.47
N THR A 48 -27.89 18.88 -13.59
CA THR A 48 -28.69 18.82 -12.38
C THR A 48 -27.81 18.51 -11.20
N PRO A 49 -27.79 19.34 -10.15
CA PRO A 49 -26.96 19.10 -8.99
C PRO A 49 -27.17 17.71 -8.38
N SER A 50 -26.10 16.91 -8.31
CA SER A 50 -26.11 15.56 -7.72
C SER A 50 -25.04 15.35 -6.67
N PHE A 51 -24.18 16.33 -6.44
CA PHE A 51 -23.11 16.30 -5.46
C PHE A 51 -23.64 16.83 -4.12
N VAL A 52 -23.95 15.95 -3.20
CA VAL A 52 -24.69 16.24 -1.96
C VAL A 52 -23.84 15.93 -0.74
N TRP A 53 -23.79 16.87 0.21
CA TRP A 53 -23.11 16.68 1.48
C TRP A 53 -23.82 15.65 2.36
N ASN A 54 -23.06 14.73 2.92
CA ASN A 54 -23.55 13.77 3.89
C ASN A 54 -22.94 14.07 5.28
N PRO A 55 -23.71 14.62 6.21
CA PRO A 55 -23.21 14.99 7.53
C PRO A 55 -22.82 13.78 8.41
N LYS A 56 -23.26 12.58 8.06
CA LYS A 56 -22.88 11.34 8.78
C LYS A 56 -21.47 10.88 8.43
N ASN A 57 -21.04 11.13 7.20
CA ASN A 57 -19.73 10.71 6.68
C ASN A 57 -18.76 11.88 6.55
N TYR A 58 -19.22 13.12 6.77
CA TYR A 58 -18.45 14.37 6.58
C TYR A 58 -17.80 14.44 5.19
N SER A 59 -18.57 14.10 4.16
CA SER A 59 -18.13 14.09 2.76
C SER A 59 -19.29 14.34 1.82
N TYR A 60 -19.00 14.90 0.65
CA TYR A 60 -19.92 14.90 -0.46
C TYR A 60 -20.02 13.52 -1.08
N HIS A 61 -21.21 13.14 -1.50
CA HIS A 61 -21.48 12.00 -2.36
C HIS A 61 -22.14 12.47 -3.63
N CYS A 62 -21.62 12.06 -4.78
CA CYS A 62 -22.23 12.33 -6.06
C CYS A 62 -23.13 11.16 -6.47
N PHE A 63 -24.43 11.41 -6.60
CA PHE A 63 -25.40 10.41 -7.06
C PHE A 63 -25.35 10.14 -8.57
N GLY A 64 -24.61 10.97 -9.34
CA GLY A 64 -24.40 10.75 -10.77
C GLY A 64 -23.24 9.81 -11.06
N CYS A 65 -22.04 10.08 -10.51
CA CYS A 65 -20.83 9.30 -10.78
C CYS A 65 -20.38 8.40 -9.63
N GLY A 66 -21.09 8.40 -8.50
CA GLY A 66 -20.80 7.55 -7.32
C GLY A 66 -19.60 7.99 -6.48
N ARG A 67 -18.92 9.10 -6.82
CA ARG A 67 -17.72 9.56 -6.13
C ARG A 67 -18.06 10.11 -4.75
N ASN A 68 -17.23 9.75 -3.76
CA ASN A 68 -17.18 10.42 -2.47
C ASN A 68 -16.00 11.39 -2.44
N PHE A 69 -16.15 12.52 -1.75
CA PHE A 69 -15.10 13.53 -1.63
C PHE A 69 -15.24 14.30 -0.31
N GLY A 70 -14.25 14.20 0.54
CA GLY A 70 -14.21 14.84 1.85
C GLY A 70 -13.03 15.80 1.98
N ILE A 71 -12.86 16.33 3.21
CA ILE A 71 -11.84 17.35 3.50
C ILE A 71 -10.40 16.79 3.33
N LEU A 72 -10.18 15.50 3.63
CA LEU A 72 -8.87 14.87 3.40
C LEU A 72 -8.55 14.76 1.92
N ASP A 73 -9.55 14.40 1.09
CA ASP A 73 -9.39 14.33 -0.37
C ASP A 73 -9.02 15.71 -0.93
N LEU A 74 -9.61 16.78 -0.37
CA LEU A 74 -9.29 18.16 -0.76
C LEU A 74 -7.83 18.50 -0.47
N TYR A 75 -7.34 18.16 0.74
CA TYR A 75 -5.95 18.44 1.11
C TYR A 75 -4.97 17.62 0.26
N MET A 76 -5.27 16.35 -0.01
CA MET A 76 -4.45 15.53 -0.90
C MET A 76 -4.44 16.10 -2.33
N GLN A 77 -5.56 16.60 -2.83
CA GLN A 77 -5.61 17.30 -4.14
C GLN A 77 -4.78 18.61 -4.15
N GLN A 78 -4.60 19.25 -2.99
CA GLN A 78 -3.72 20.39 -2.81
C GLN A 78 -2.23 20.02 -2.67
N GLY A 79 -1.87 18.74 -2.79
CA GLY A 79 -0.49 18.24 -2.75
C GLY A 79 0.00 17.80 -1.36
N TYR A 80 -0.88 17.69 -0.38
CA TYR A 80 -0.50 17.07 0.89
C TYR A 80 -0.44 15.54 0.76
N THR A 81 0.54 14.92 1.40
CA THR A 81 0.48 13.47 1.65
C THR A 81 -0.70 13.15 2.56
N TYR A 82 -1.15 11.91 2.61
CA TYR A 82 -2.24 11.51 3.51
C TYR A 82 -1.97 11.90 4.98
N LEU A 83 -0.76 11.66 5.48
CA LEU A 83 -0.37 12.06 6.84
C LEU A 83 -0.39 13.59 7.00
N GLY A 84 0.14 14.33 6.03
CA GLY A 84 0.08 15.79 6.03
C GLY A 84 -1.35 16.33 5.99
N ALA A 85 -2.24 15.67 5.25
CA ALA A 85 -3.67 16.00 5.22
C ALA A 85 -4.34 15.75 6.57
N VAL A 86 -3.99 14.66 7.25
CA VAL A 86 -4.49 14.35 8.60
C VAL A 86 -3.91 15.32 9.65
N GLU A 87 -2.63 15.68 9.56
CA GLU A 87 -2.03 16.71 10.42
C GLU A 87 -2.78 18.03 10.28
N LYS A 88 -3.01 18.47 9.05
CA LYS A 88 -3.76 19.69 8.78
C LYS A 88 -5.20 19.62 9.32
N LEU A 89 -5.87 18.50 9.15
CA LEU A 89 -7.20 18.25 9.70
C LEU A 89 -7.20 18.37 11.23
N PHE A 90 -6.18 17.82 11.91
CA PHE A 90 -6.07 17.88 13.38
C PHE A 90 -5.77 19.29 13.86
N ASP A 91 -4.91 20.03 13.19
CA ASP A 91 -4.61 21.43 13.50
C ASP A 91 -5.88 22.29 13.39
N GLU A 92 -6.63 22.15 12.30
CA GLU A 92 -7.87 22.91 12.07
C GLU A 92 -9.01 22.52 13.02
N SER A 93 -9.07 21.25 13.44
CA SER A 93 -10.04 20.77 14.41
C SER A 93 -9.62 21.00 15.87
N GLY A 94 -8.39 21.47 16.12
CA GLY A 94 -7.85 21.69 17.48
C GLY A 94 -7.53 20.38 18.22
N ILE A 95 -7.48 19.25 17.54
CA ILE A 95 -7.08 17.99 18.14
C ILE A 95 -5.56 17.97 18.29
N LYS A 96 -5.11 17.96 19.53
CA LYS A 96 -3.70 17.77 19.87
C LYS A 96 -3.35 16.30 19.72
N TYR A 97 -2.84 15.92 18.58
CA TYR A 97 -2.26 14.61 18.33
C TYR A 97 -0.78 14.79 18.01
N SER A 98 0.08 14.19 18.79
CA SER A 98 1.46 14.04 18.42
C SER A 98 1.52 12.85 17.47
N PHE A 99 1.64 13.10 16.18
CA PHE A 99 2.19 12.10 15.26
C PHE A 99 3.56 11.79 15.83
N GLY A 100 3.65 10.78 16.69
CA GLY A 100 4.86 10.51 17.44
C GLY A 100 6.01 10.68 16.48
N THR A 101 6.82 11.71 16.71
CA THR A 101 8.12 11.80 16.07
C THR A 101 8.59 10.37 16.08
N LYS A 102 8.81 9.75 14.88
CA LYS A 102 9.41 8.41 14.80
C LYS A 102 10.35 8.41 15.96
N ASN A 103 10.02 7.68 17.04
CA ASN A 103 10.99 7.51 18.11
C ASN A 103 12.23 7.23 17.32
N ILE A 104 13.22 8.12 17.38
CA ILE A 104 14.52 7.85 16.83
C ILE A 104 14.91 6.64 17.65
N LYS A 105 14.39 5.48 17.22
CA LYS A 105 14.77 4.18 17.75
C LYS A 105 16.25 4.28 17.57
N THR A 106 16.96 4.42 18.66
CA THR A 106 18.42 4.38 18.71
C THR A 106 18.80 3.44 17.59
N LYS A 107 19.44 4.02 16.54
CA LYS A 107 19.69 3.43 15.25
C LYS A 107 19.97 1.95 15.47
N ARG A 108 18.97 1.05 15.26
CA ARG A 108 19.23 -0.38 15.36
C ARG A 108 20.33 -0.60 14.35
N GLU A 109 21.47 -1.09 14.76
CA GLU A 109 22.48 -1.53 13.81
C GLU A 109 21.88 -2.71 13.07
N TYR A 110 21.18 -2.41 11.96
CA TYR A 110 20.79 -3.43 11.02
C TYR A 110 22.06 -3.99 10.41
N LYS A 111 22.23 -5.29 10.48
CA LYS A 111 23.27 -5.93 9.70
C LYS A 111 22.84 -5.79 8.25
N TYR A 112 23.70 -5.24 7.43
CA TYR A 112 23.46 -5.22 6.00
C TYR A 112 23.12 -6.64 5.54
N PRO A 113 22.07 -6.83 4.74
CA PRO A 113 21.71 -8.15 4.24
C PRO A 113 22.89 -8.71 3.45
N LYS A 114 23.13 -10.00 3.63
CA LYS A 114 24.14 -10.72 2.86
C LYS A 114 23.43 -11.46 1.74
N GLU A 115 23.85 -11.16 0.53
CA GLU A 115 23.40 -11.90 -0.65
C GLU A 115 23.78 -13.39 -0.49
N GLU A 116 22.86 -14.27 -0.90
CA GLU A 116 23.13 -15.70 -0.95
C GLU A 116 24.12 -16.00 -2.09
N THR A 117 25.20 -16.69 -1.77
CA THR A 117 26.28 -17.02 -2.71
C THR A 117 26.20 -18.42 -3.29
N ASN A 118 25.23 -19.23 -2.84
CA ASN A 118 25.03 -20.55 -3.39
C ASN A 118 24.60 -20.48 -4.85
N THR A 119 25.32 -21.13 -5.74
CA THR A 119 25.01 -21.18 -7.18
C THR A 119 24.08 -22.32 -7.57
N ASP A 120 23.93 -23.34 -6.72
CA ASP A 120 22.97 -24.43 -6.92
C ASP A 120 21.57 -23.97 -6.51
N ARG A 121 20.61 -24.10 -7.43
CA ARG A 121 19.20 -23.76 -7.25
C ARG A 121 18.27 -24.94 -7.56
N SER A 122 18.81 -26.12 -7.73
CA SER A 122 18.13 -27.30 -8.26
C SER A 122 16.86 -27.68 -7.46
N LYS A 123 16.92 -27.68 -6.12
CA LYS A 123 15.76 -28.00 -5.26
C LYS A 123 14.64 -26.99 -5.35
N VAL A 124 15.00 -25.71 -5.43
CA VAL A 124 14.03 -24.61 -5.57
C VAL A 124 13.37 -24.66 -6.94
N GLU A 125 14.14 -24.91 -7.99
CA GLU A 125 13.62 -25.08 -9.35
C GLU A 125 12.67 -26.27 -9.43
N GLU A 126 13.03 -27.43 -8.89
CA GLU A 126 12.17 -28.61 -8.83
C GLU A 126 10.85 -28.32 -8.09
N TYR A 127 10.94 -27.71 -6.91
CA TYR A 127 9.75 -27.38 -6.11
C TYR A 127 8.83 -26.36 -6.79
N LEU A 128 9.39 -25.33 -7.42
CA LEU A 128 8.60 -24.29 -8.07
C LEU A 128 8.08 -24.71 -9.45
N ALA A 129 8.77 -25.63 -10.15
CA ALA A 129 8.23 -26.28 -11.35
C ALA A 129 6.94 -27.05 -11.09
N LEU A 130 6.78 -27.68 -9.90
CA LEU A 130 5.52 -28.32 -9.49
C LEU A 130 4.37 -27.31 -9.33
N ARG A 131 4.67 -26.04 -9.25
CA ARG A 131 3.72 -24.92 -9.21
C ARG A 131 3.61 -24.19 -10.55
N CYS A 132 4.16 -24.78 -11.62
CA CYS A 132 4.21 -24.21 -12.96
C CYS A 132 4.94 -22.85 -13.01
N ILE A 133 5.93 -22.63 -12.15
CA ILE A 133 6.80 -21.44 -12.17
C ILE A 133 8.10 -21.81 -12.86
N SER A 134 8.42 -21.13 -13.94
CA SER A 134 9.57 -21.38 -14.80
C SER A 134 10.87 -20.81 -14.24
N LYS A 135 12.01 -21.26 -14.81
CA LYS A 135 13.34 -20.71 -14.48
C LYS A 135 13.44 -19.23 -14.85
N GLU A 136 12.81 -18.83 -15.93
CA GLU A 136 12.76 -17.45 -16.42
C GLU A 136 12.14 -16.52 -15.38
N THR A 137 11.06 -16.94 -14.72
CA THR A 137 10.45 -16.19 -13.64
C THR A 137 11.34 -16.13 -12.40
N LEU A 138 12.06 -17.22 -12.08
CA LEU A 138 13.01 -17.23 -10.97
C LEU A 138 14.19 -16.28 -11.23
N ASP A 139 14.70 -16.26 -12.44
CA ASP A 139 15.79 -15.34 -12.85
C ASP A 139 15.29 -13.88 -12.84
N TYR A 140 14.08 -13.65 -13.36
CA TYR A 140 13.47 -12.33 -13.37
C TYR A 140 13.30 -11.74 -11.96
N CYS A 141 12.91 -12.57 -10.98
CA CYS A 141 12.69 -12.13 -9.60
C CYS A 141 13.90 -12.30 -8.67
N ASP A 142 15.06 -12.68 -9.20
CA ASP A 142 16.28 -13.01 -8.44
C ASP A 142 16.03 -13.98 -7.28
N ILE A 143 15.31 -15.08 -7.59
CA ILE A 143 15.05 -16.14 -6.62
C ILE A 143 16.29 -17.04 -6.52
N ARG A 144 16.75 -17.25 -5.29
CA ARG A 144 17.95 -18.04 -4.99
C ARG A 144 17.61 -19.25 -4.11
N GLN A 145 18.62 -20.04 -3.82
CA GLN A 145 18.57 -21.17 -2.89
C GLN A 145 19.68 -21.05 -1.86
N ASP A 146 19.38 -21.26 -0.59
CA ASP A 146 20.42 -21.35 0.44
C ASP A 146 21.07 -22.75 0.48
N ASN A 147 22.12 -22.91 1.29
CA ASN A 147 22.83 -24.19 1.44
C ASN A 147 21.97 -25.32 2.07
N HIS A 148 20.78 -25.00 2.58
CA HIS A 148 19.82 -25.96 3.13
C HIS A 148 18.73 -26.33 2.12
N GLY A 149 18.70 -25.71 0.96
CA GLY A 149 17.71 -25.91 -0.10
C GLY A 149 16.42 -25.13 0.14
N ASN A 150 16.48 -24.04 0.92
CA ASN A 150 15.33 -23.15 1.08
C ASN A 150 15.29 -22.13 -0.07
N ILE A 151 14.09 -21.67 -0.40
CA ILE A 151 13.87 -20.55 -1.30
C ILE A 151 14.37 -19.29 -0.61
N VAL A 152 15.14 -18.49 -1.35
CA VAL A 152 15.63 -17.18 -0.92
C VAL A 152 14.94 -16.11 -1.75
N PHE A 153 14.23 -15.23 -1.09
CA PHE A 153 13.64 -14.03 -1.65
C PHE A 153 14.49 -12.83 -1.29
N ASN A 154 15.09 -12.21 -2.28
CA ASN A 154 15.83 -10.97 -2.16
C ASN A 154 14.88 -9.80 -2.30
N TYR A 155 14.84 -8.91 -1.32
CA TYR A 155 14.05 -7.69 -1.35
C TYR A 155 14.97 -6.50 -1.65
N TYR A 156 14.69 -5.84 -2.74
CA TYR A 156 15.39 -4.64 -3.18
C TYR A 156 14.51 -3.42 -3.00
N ASP A 157 15.11 -2.28 -2.72
CA ASP A 157 14.40 -1.01 -2.79
C ASP A 157 14.26 -0.53 -4.24
N THR A 158 13.63 0.61 -4.46
CA THR A 158 13.43 1.20 -5.80
C THR A 158 14.74 1.63 -6.49
N ASN A 159 15.89 1.58 -5.80
CA ASN A 159 17.22 1.89 -6.32
C ASN A 159 18.08 0.62 -6.54
N ASP A 160 17.44 -0.56 -6.55
CA ASP A 160 18.12 -1.87 -6.66
C ASP A 160 19.09 -2.18 -5.50
N VAL A 161 18.89 -1.57 -4.31
CA VAL A 161 19.69 -1.87 -3.13
C VAL A 161 19.03 -3.01 -2.36
N LEU A 162 19.78 -4.10 -2.11
CA LEU A 162 19.32 -5.22 -1.29
C LEU A 162 19.07 -4.76 0.15
N THR A 163 17.82 -4.85 0.62
CA THR A 163 17.39 -4.37 1.93
C THR A 163 17.07 -5.48 2.92
N MET A 164 16.53 -6.60 2.42
CA MET A 164 16.13 -7.73 3.25
C MET A 164 16.27 -9.04 2.47
N VAL A 165 16.62 -10.11 3.19
CA VAL A 165 16.61 -11.48 2.66
C VAL A 165 15.64 -12.30 3.49
N LYS A 166 14.70 -12.94 2.81
CA LYS A 166 13.67 -13.79 3.41
C LYS A 166 13.77 -15.21 2.89
N TYR A 167 13.53 -16.17 3.76
CA TYR A 167 13.68 -17.59 3.46
C TYR A 167 12.35 -18.31 3.62
N ARG A 168 12.15 -19.34 2.80
CA ARG A 168 11.02 -20.26 2.86
C ARG A 168 11.45 -21.68 2.51
N PRO A 169 11.01 -22.73 3.21
CA PRO A 169 11.30 -24.11 2.80
C PRO A 169 10.75 -24.43 1.40
N ALA A 170 11.59 -25.00 0.53
CA ALA A 170 11.17 -25.47 -0.80
C ALA A 170 10.49 -26.85 -0.71
N ARG A 171 9.44 -26.93 0.10
CA ARG A 171 8.63 -28.14 0.29
C ARG A 171 7.24 -27.82 0.83
N LYS A 172 6.33 -28.77 0.76
CA LYS A 172 5.05 -28.67 1.46
C LYS A 172 5.30 -28.65 2.98
N LEU A 173 4.65 -27.74 3.66
CA LEU A 173 4.75 -27.57 5.12
C LEU A 173 3.63 -28.33 5.83
N ASN A 174 3.96 -28.87 6.99
CA ASN A 174 2.96 -29.41 7.91
C ASN A 174 2.35 -28.29 8.77
N LYS A 175 1.20 -28.58 9.37
CA LYS A 175 0.54 -27.63 10.27
C LYS A 175 1.45 -27.30 11.47
N GLY A 176 1.69 -26.00 11.68
CA GLY A 176 2.52 -25.49 12.79
C GLY A 176 4.00 -25.32 12.48
N GLU A 177 4.45 -25.70 11.27
CA GLU A 177 5.83 -25.39 10.84
C GLU A 177 5.96 -23.90 10.45
N ILE A 178 7.17 -23.37 10.64
CA ILE A 178 7.50 -21.99 10.27
C ILE A 178 7.45 -21.86 8.74
N LYS A 179 6.57 -21.01 8.26
CA LYS A 179 6.41 -20.77 6.80
C LYS A 179 7.57 -20.01 6.19
N CYS A 180 8.08 -19.00 6.90
CA CYS A 180 9.16 -18.13 6.40
C CYS A 180 9.85 -17.41 7.57
N TRP A 181 11.07 -16.97 7.35
CA TRP A 181 11.85 -16.16 8.30
C TRP A 181 12.77 -15.20 7.55
N CYS A 182 13.15 -14.11 8.21
CA CYS A 182 14.12 -13.16 7.64
C CYS A 182 15.53 -13.47 8.12
N GLN A 183 16.52 -13.00 7.40
CA GLN A 183 17.92 -13.06 7.80
C GLN A 183 18.09 -12.39 9.17
N LYS A 184 18.90 -12.99 10.04
CA LYS A 184 19.13 -12.49 11.41
C LYS A 184 19.70 -11.07 11.38
N GLY A 185 19.01 -10.13 12.03
CA GLY A 185 19.40 -8.73 12.10
C GLY A 185 18.96 -7.90 10.88
N ALA A 186 18.07 -8.45 10.02
CA ALA A 186 17.50 -7.74 8.91
C ALA A 186 16.65 -6.55 9.36
N ASP A 187 16.62 -5.52 8.55
CA ASP A 187 15.58 -4.50 8.62
C ASP A 187 14.27 -5.12 8.15
N THR A 188 13.29 -5.19 9.01
CA THR A 188 11.95 -5.74 8.72
C THR A 188 10.94 -4.64 8.44
N THR A 189 11.40 -3.45 8.04
CA THR A 189 10.50 -2.43 7.49
C THR A 189 9.74 -3.06 6.32
N PRO A 190 8.40 -2.97 6.29
CA PRO A 190 7.60 -3.72 5.32
C PRO A 190 7.71 -3.14 3.91
N LEU A 191 8.79 -3.48 3.23
CA LEU A 191 9.00 -3.19 1.82
C LEU A 191 8.28 -4.24 0.97
N LEU A 192 7.67 -3.83 -0.14
CA LEU A 192 7.01 -4.76 -1.06
C LEU A 192 8.05 -5.59 -1.84
N PHE A 193 7.81 -6.90 -1.96
CA PHE A 193 8.64 -7.77 -2.79
C PHE A 193 8.51 -7.37 -4.26
N ASN A 194 9.61 -7.39 -5.02
CA ASN A 194 9.71 -7.05 -6.44
C ASN A 194 9.44 -5.56 -6.79
N ILE A 195 9.46 -4.66 -5.80
CA ILE A 195 9.19 -3.22 -5.98
C ILE A 195 10.16 -2.55 -6.96
N ASN A 196 11.39 -3.04 -7.05
CA ASN A 196 12.45 -2.49 -7.93
C ASN A 196 12.20 -2.72 -9.43
N ARG A 197 11.23 -3.57 -9.80
CA ARG A 197 10.95 -3.95 -11.21
C ARG A 197 9.64 -3.38 -11.74
N ILE A 198 9.04 -2.46 -11.01
CA ILE A 198 7.71 -1.96 -11.27
C ILE A 198 7.73 -0.73 -12.17
N ASP A 199 6.88 -0.74 -13.19
CA ASP A 199 6.62 0.39 -14.08
C ASP A 199 5.38 1.15 -13.58
N PRO A 200 5.53 2.40 -13.08
CA PRO A 200 4.40 3.17 -12.55
C PRO A 200 3.39 3.59 -13.62
N THR A 201 3.71 3.45 -14.90
CA THR A 201 2.78 3.74 -16.00
C THR A 201 1.76 2.64 -16.24
N GLN A 202 1.99 1.45 -15.68
CA GLN A 202 1.13 0.27 -15.82
C GLN A 202 0.29 0.05 -14.54
N PRO A 203 -0.87 -0.61 -14.61
CA PRO A 203 -1.60 -1.03 -13.43
C PRO A 203 -0.74 -1.90 -12.53
N LEU A 204 -0.75 -1.63 -11.22
CA LEU A 204 -0.05 -2.44 -10.21
C LEU A 204 -0.94 -3.57 -9.73
N LEU A 205 -0.40 -4.79 -9.68
CA LEU A 205 -1.00 -5.94 -9.02
C LEU A 205 -0.31 -6.19 -7.68
N ILE A 206 -1.07 -6.31 -6.60
CA ILE A 206 -0.56 -6.61 -5.25
C ILE A 206 -1.09 -7.97 -4.81
N CYS A 207 -0.19 -8.90 -4.48
CA CYS A 207 -0.49 -10.23 -3.98
C CYS A 207 -0.19 -10.36 -2.47
N GLU A 208 -0.78 -11.36 -1.80
CA GLU A 208 -0.54 -11.59 -0.38
C GLU A 208 0.84 -12.17 -0.05
N GLY A 209 1.43 -12.91 -0.97
CA GLY A 209 2.70 -13.58 -0.73
C GLY A 209 3.60 -13.65 -1.96
N GLU A 210 4.88 -13.96 -1.71
CA GLU A 210 5.89 -14.02 -2.76
C GLU A 210 5.57 -15.10 -3.80
N LEU A 211 5.03 -16.25 -3.39
CA LEU A 211 4.68 -17.33 -4.32
C LEU A 211 3.53 -16.93 -5.25
N ASP A 212 2.57 -16.14 -4.75
CA ASP A 212 1.45 -15.64 -5.53
C ASP A 212 1.94 -14.58 -6.52
N CYS A 213 2.88 -13.74 -6.09
CA CYS A 213 3.58 -12.79 -6.96
C CYS A 213 4.31 -13.52 -8.10
N LEU A 214 5.09 -14.58 -7.79
CA LEU A 214 5.75 -15.38 -8.82
C LEU A 214 4.75 -16.02 -9.78
N SER A 215 3.62 -16.52 -9.28
CA SER A 215 2.56 -17.12 -10.11
C SER A 215 1.91 -16.10 -11.03
N ALA A 216 1.67 -14.88 -10.54
CA ALA A 216 1.13 -13.79 -11.36
C ALA A 216 2.12 -13.36 -12.46
N ILE A 217 3.41 -13.25 -12.14
CA ILE A 217 4.47 -12.92 -13.10
C ILE A 217 4.60 -14.00 -14.17
N GLU A 218 4.55 -15.28 -13.77
CA GLU A 218 4.53 -16.42 -14.70
C GLU A 218 3.33 -16.39 -15.65
N ALA A 219 2.18 -15.98 -15.16
CA ALA A 219 0.97 -15.78 -15.96
C ALA A 219 1.00 -14.53 -16.86
N GLY A 220 2.10 -13.76 -16.84
CA GLY A 220 2.30 -12.60 -17.71
C GLY A 220 2.01 -11.25 -17.04
N PHE A 221 1.57 -11.20 -15.79
CA PHE A 221 1.34 -9.97 -15.03
C PHE A 221 2.65 -9.50 -14.38
N LYS A 222 3.56 -8.94 -15.16
CA LYS A 222 4.91 -8.59 -14.68
C LYS A 222 4.92 -7.43 -13.67
N ASN A 223 3.95 -6.51 -13.77
CA ASN A 223 3.84 -5.36 -12.87
C ASN A 223 3.18 -5.77 -11.54
N THR A 224 3.80 -6.72 -10.85
CA THR A 224 3.26 -7.38 -9.65
C THR A 224 4.25 -7.28 -8.50
N VAL A 225 3.71 -6.96 -7.32
CA VAL A 225 4.42 -6.98 -6.03
C VAL A 225 3.68 -7.89 -5.04
N SER A 226 4.34 -8.27 -3.95
CA SER A 226 3.63 -8.88 -2.83
C SER A 226 3.95 -8.21 -1.49
N VAL A 227 3.01 -8.33 -0.55
CA VAL A 227 3.23 -7.86 0.82
C VAL A 227 4.23 -8.78 1.54
N PRO A 228 5.11 -8.24 2.39
CA PRO A 228 6.23 -9.01 2.95
C PRO A 228 5.83 -9.96 4.07
N PHE A 229 4.77 -9.66 4.83
CA PHE A 229 4.43 -10.37 6.08
C PHE A 229 2.96 -10.77 6.17
N GLY A 230 2.30 -10.96 5.01
CA GLY A 230 0.89 -11.32 4.91
C GLY A 230 -0.07 -10.12 5.09
N ALA A 231 -1.32 -10.31 4.69
CA ALA A 231 -2.33 -9.24 4.62
C ALA A 231 -2.82 -8.74 6.00
N GLY A 232 -2.58 -9.49 7.07
CA GLY A 232 -3.05 -9.12 8.42
C GLY A 232 -2.31 -7.95 9.08
N ASN A 233 -1.30 -7.38 8.45
CA ASN A 233 -0.57 -6.20 8.92
C ASN A 233 -0.61 -5.10 7.85
N GLU A 234 -1.36 -4.04 8.11
CA GLU A 234 -1.58 -2.94 7.17
C GLU A 234 -0.41 -1.94 7.11
N SER A 235 0.63 -2.09 7.95
CA SER A 235 1.77 -1.15 8.00
C SER A 235 2.55 -1.03 6.67
N TRP A 236 2.42 -2.03 5.80
CA TRP A 236 3.02 -1.99 4.46
C TRP A 236 2.40 -0.89 3.57
N VAL A 237 1.13 -0.54 3.77
CA VAL A 237 0.48 0.53 3.02
C VAL A 237 1.11 1.88 3.37
N GLU A 238 1.29 2.15 4.67
CA GLU A 238 1.87 3.41 5.14
C GLU A 238 3.33 3.56 4.73
N GLU A 239 4.11 2.49 4.85
CA GLU A 239 5.55 2.52 4.54
C GLU A 239 5.83 2.61 3.03
N ASN A 240 4.87 2.24 2.17
CA ASN A 240 5.01 2.31 0.72
C ASN A 240 4.05 3.33 0.09
N TRP A 241 3.49 4.27 0.86
CA TRP A 241 2.48 5.21 0.36
C TRP A 241 2.95 6.00 -0.85
N ASP A 242 4.12 6.63 -0.77
CA ASP A 242 4.69 7.45 -1.85
C ASP A 242 4.93 6.64 -3.14
N PHE A 243 5.11 5.32 -3.01
CA PHE A 243 5.19 4.42 -4.15
C PHE A 243 3.80 4.10 -4.70
N LEU A 244 2.84 3.78 -3.83
CA LEU A 244 1.50 3.37 -4.23
C LEU A 244 0.70 4.49 -4.89
N GLU A 245 0.86 5.73 -4.47
CA GLU A 245 0.13 6.88 -5.04
C GLU A 245 0.55 7.23 -6.47
N GLN A 246 1.66 6.67 -6.98
CA GLN A 246 2.09 6.85 -8.36
C GLN A 246 1.19 6.14 -9.39
N PHE A 247 0.35 5.19 -8.94
CA PHE A 247 -0.43 4.35 -9.84
C PHE A 247 -1.86 4.86 -10.03
N ASN A 248 -2.28 4.96 -11.29
CA ASN A 248 -3.67 5.26 -11.64
C ASN A 248 -4.63 4.10 -11.33
N LYS A 249 -4.11 2.87 -11.23
CA LYS A 249 -4.89 1.68 -10.96
C LYS A 249 -4.08 0.67 -10.15
N ILE A 250 -4.64 0.25 -9.03
CA ILE A 250 -4.11 -0.82 -8.19
C ILE A 250 -5.15 -1.93 -8.13
N ILE A 251 -4.69 -3.17 -8.33
CA ILE A 251 -5.49 -4.39 -8.23
C ILE A 251 -4.92 -5.18 -7.06
N VAL A 252 -5.76 -5.55 -6.10
CA VAL A 252 -5.37 -6.42 -4.99
C VAL A 252 -5.92 -7.81 -5.26
N TRP A 253 -5.03 -8.80 -5.24
CA TRP A 253 -5.36 -10.21 -5.37
C TRP A 253 -5.07 -10.88 -4.03
N ALA A 254 -6.13 -11.09 -3.26
CA ALA A 254 -6.11 -11.74 -1.96
C ALA A 254 -6.66 -13.16 -2.05
N ASP A 255 -6.28 -14.01 -1.09
CA ASP A 255 -6.87 -15.34 -0.93
C ASP A 255 -8.35 -15.21 -0.55
N ALA A 256 -9.17 -16.13 -1.04
CA ALA A 256 -10.61 -16.19 -0.69
C ALA A 256 -10.79 -17.12 0.52
N ASP A 257 -10.47 -16.62 1.71
CA ASP A 257 -10.63 -17.35 2.98
C ASP A 257 -12.09 -17.32 3.48
#